data_99d511bb54b43b5efac239bc81b5200a
#
_entry.id   99d511bb54b43b5efac239bc81b5200a
#
_cell.length_a   1.000
_cell.length_b   1.000
_cell.length_c   1.000
_cell.angle_alpha   90.00
_cell.angle_beta   90.00
_cell.angle_gamma   90.00
#
_symmetry.space_group_name_H-M   'P 1'
#
loop_
_entity.id
_entity.type
_entity.pdbx_description
1 polymer ?
#
loop_
_entity_poly.entity_id
_entity_poly.type
_entity_poly.pdbx_seq_one_letter_code
_entity_poly.pdbx_strand_id
1 'polypeptide(L)'
;MKVFLVPNYYKQEAVESGLMLELWLSRQGYEVAWAADQRSKIQSAPDVDDADLVITLGGDGTLLRAARILNYREIPILGLSYGHLGFLTAASPEERDILQVVSDALSGELHVSRRATIAADIVSVREDGTKDVVRTFALNDMALTRGPLSDMVEFDITVSGHHIDRLRGDGVVEGGTGELHKTESKK
;
A
#
# COMPACT_ATOMS: atom_id res chain seq x y z
N MET A 1 -10.76 19.50 -9.01
CA MET A 1 -9.93 18.30 -8.72
C MET A 1 -9.70 18.25 -7.23
N LYS A 2 -9.78 17.03 -6.68
CA LYS A 2 -9.55 16.75 -5.26
C LYS A 2 -8.25 15.94 -5.11
N VAL A 3 -7.34 16.43 -4.28
CA VAL A 3 -6.07 15.78 -3.96
C VAL A 3 -6.14 15.20 -2.56
N PHE A 4 -5.79 13.92 -2.42
CA PHE A 4 -5.81 13.23 -1.14
C PHE A 4 -4.38 12.99 -0.64
N LEU A 5 -4.04 13.58 0.51
CA LEU A 5 -2.72 13.49 1.12
C LEU A 5 -2.63 12.34 2.12
N VAL A 6 -1.59 11.53 1.99
CA VAL A 6 -1.31 10.38 2.87
C VAL A 6 0.10 10.53 3.45
N PRO A 7 0.30 11.30 4.52
CA PRO A 7 1.60 11.45 5.14
C PRO A 7 1.94 10.28 6.05
N ASN A 8 3.23 10.06 6.24
CA ASN A 8 3.74 9.27 7.33
C ASN A 8 3.78 10.13 8.60
N TYR A 9 2.78 10.01 9.45
CA TYR A 9 2.65 10.81 10.68
C TYR A 9 3.75 10.56 11.74
N TYR A 10 4.60 9.54 11.56
CA TYR A 10 5.80 9.34 12.39
C TYR A 10 6.97 10.22 11.94
N LYS A 11 6.88 10.87 10.77
CA LYS A 11 7.92 11.76 10.24
C LYS A 11 7.40 13.19 10.20
N GLN A 12 8.00 14.05 11.00
CA GLN A 12 7.60 15.46 11.10
C GLN A 12 7.72 16.18 9.75
N GLU A 13 8.83 15.97 9.03
CA GLU A 13 9.09 16.56 7.71
C GLU A 13 7.99 16.22 6.69
N ALA A 14 7.49 14.98 6.71
CA ALA A 14 6.41 14.54 5.83
C ALA A 14 5.09 15.27 6.13
N VAL A 15 4.81 15.51 7.42
CA VAL A 15 3.61 16.24 7.85
C VAL A 15 3.72 17.72 7.50
N GLU A 16 4.86 18.37 7.79
CA GLU A 16 5.12 19.77 7.46
C GLU A 16 5.03 20.03 5.95
N SER A 17 5.60 19.14 5.15
CA SER A 17 5.49 19.22 3.69
C SER A 17 4.07 19.01 3.20
N GLY A 18 3.30 18.13 3.87
CA GLY A 18 1.88 17.98 3.60
C GLY A 18 1.10 19.27 3.83
N LEU A 19 1.37 19.98 4.92
CA LEU A 19 0.75 21.29 5.23
C LEU A 19 1.13 22.36 4.19
N MET A 20 2.39 22.37 3.75
CA MET A 20 2.83 23.27 2.67
C MET A 20 2.09 22.95 1.35
N LEU A 21 1.99 21.68 1.00
CA LEU A 21 1.27 21.25 -0.20
C LEU A 21 -0.21 21.60 -0.14
N GLU A 22 -0.86 21.38 1.00
CA GLU A 22 -2.27 21.77 1.18
C GLU A 22 -2.47 23.26 0.94
N LEU A 23 -1.63 24.11 1.55
CA LEU A 23 -1.72 25.55 1.36
C LEU A 23 -1.51 25.96 -0.10
N TRP A 24 -0.52 25.35 -0.77
CA TRP A 24 -0.22 25.64 -2.16
C TRP A 24 -1.33 25.15 -3.09
N LEU A 25 -1.82 23.93 -2.92
CA LEU A 25 -2.91 23.34 -3.71
C LEU A 25 -4.22 24.13 -3.54
N SER A 26 -4.57 24.51 -2.30
CA SER A 26 -5.77 25.30 -2.02
C SER A 26 -5.73 26.67 -2.69
N ARG A 27 -4.56 27.31 -2.77
CA ARG A 27 -4.38 28.58 -3.50
C ARG A 27 -4.55 28.41 -5.01
N GLN A 28 -4.30 27.23 -5.55
CA GLN A 28 -4.53 26.88 -6.95
C GLN A 28 -5.98 26.44 -7.24
N GLY A 29 -6.83 26.41 -6.21
CA GLY A 29 -8.24 26.02 -6.33
C GLY A 29 -8.51 24.53 -6.27
N TYR A 30 -7.55 23.72 -5.83
CA TYR A 30 -7.75 22.30 -5.58
C TYR A 30 -8.39 22.07 -4.22
N GLU A 31 -9.29 21.10 -4.12
CA GLU A 31 -9.77 20.57 -2.85
C GLU A 31 -8.71 19.61 -2.28
N VAL A 32 -8.41 19.71 -0.99
CA VAL A 32 -7.43 18.85 -0.33
C VAL A 32 -8.07 18.13 0.85
N ALA A 33 -7.88 16.83 0.89
CA ALA A 33 -8.30 15.98 2.00
C ALA A 33 -7.10 15.16 2.51
N TRP A 34 -7.16 14.71 3.77
CA TRP A 34 -6.07 14.00 4.42
C TRP A 34 -6.50 12.62 4.88
N ALA A 35 -5.59 11.67 4.77
CA ALA A 35 -5.73 10.38 5.43
C ALA A 35 -5.69 10.55 6.94
N ALA A 36 -6.50 9.78 7.66
CA ALA A 36 -6.48 9.75 9.12
C ALA A 36 -5.08 9.40 9.65
N ASP A 37 -4.72 10.01 10.78
CA ASP A 37 -3.46 9.72 11.46
C ASP A 37 -3.42 8.23 11.85
N GLN A 38 -2.44 7.52 11.32
CA GLN A 38 -2.26 6.08 11.54
C GLN A 38 -1.94 5.73 13.01
N ARG A 39 -1.55 6.72 13.83
CA ARG A 39 -1.29 6.58 15.26
C ARG A 39 -2.57 6.66 16.09
N SER A 40 -3.63 7.23 15.52
CA SER A 40 -4.92 7.38 16.20
C SER A 40 -5.64 6.04 16.28
N LYS A 41 -6.23 5.74 17.44
CA LYS A 41 -7.13 4.60 17.60
C LYS A 41 -8.50 4.81 16.96
N ILE A 42 -8.85 6.08 16.69
CA ILE A 42 -10.10 6.46 16.03
C ILE A 42 -9.83 6.45 14.53
N GLN A 43 -10.29 5.42 13.85
CA GLN A 43 -10.24 5.35 12.40
C GLN A 43 -11.56 5.89 11.84
N SER A 44 -11.56 7.11 11.34
CA SER A 44 -12.61 7.56 10.44
C SER A 44 -12.40 6.92 9.06
N ALA A 45 -13.49 6.58 8.37
CA ALA A 45 -13.40 6.18 6.98
C ALA A 45 -12.71 7.32 6.19
N PRO A 46 -11.67 7.02 5.40
CA PRO A 46 -10.99 8.06 4.64
C PRO A 46 -11.94 8.61 3.56
N ASP A 47 -12.02 9.93 3.47
CA ASP A 47 -12.76 10.62 2.42
C ASP A 47 -11.95 10.65 1.11
N VAL A 48 -11.84 9.48 0.49
CA VAL A 48 -11.05 9.27 -0.72
C VAL A 48 -11.91 9.11 -1.98
N ASP A 49 -13.25 9.08 -1.81
CA ASP A 49 -14.14 8.62 -2.88
C ASP A 49 -14.07 9.48 -4.15
N ASP A 50 -13.91 10.78 -4.04
CA ASP A 50 -13.85 11.70 -5.18
C ASP A 50 -12.44 12.25 -5.43
N ALA A 51 -11.39 11.55 -4.96
CA ALA A 51 -10.03 11.99 -5.19
C ALA A 51 -9.59 11.73 -6.64
N ASP A 52 -8.99 12.73 -7.27
CA ASP A 52 -8.40 12.64 -8.61
C ASP A 52 -6.93 12.22 -8.57
N LEU A 53 -6.24 12.51 -7.47
CA LEU A 53 -4.83 12.19 -7.23
C LEU A 53 -4.60 11.91 -5.75
N VAL A 54 -3.84 10.87 -5.45
CA VAL A 54 -3.31 10.60 -4.10
C VAL A 54 -1.84 10.97 -4.05
N ILE A 55 -1.42 11.75 -3.06
CA ILE A 55 -0.01 12.07 -2.84
C ILE A 55 0.42 11.45 -1.51
N THR A 56 1.40 10.57 -1.56
CA THR A 56 2.00 9.98 -0.35
C THR A 56 3.28 10.72 0.03
N LEU A 57 3.43 11.03 1.31
CA LEU A 57 4.60 11.72 1.86
C LEU A 57 5.26 10.78 2.88
N GLY A 58 6.26 10.03 2.43
CA GLY A 58 6.90 8.98 3.26
C GLY A 58 7.78 8.09 2.39
N GLY A 59 7.81 6.80 2.64
CA GLY A 59 8.48 5.79 1.82
C GLY A 59 7.48 4.82 1.22
N ASP A 60 7.99 3.69 0.68
CA ASP A 60 7.19 2.63 0.06
C ASP A 60 6.05 2.13 0.97
N GLY A 61 6.29 2.00 2.28
CA GLY A 61 5.25 1.59 3.24
C GLY A 61 4.07 2.58 3.32
N THR A 62 4.32 3.89 3.09
CA THR A 62 3.26 4.90 3.04
C THR A 62 2.45 4.77 1.75
N LEU A 63 3.11 4.45 0.64
CA LEU A 63 2.45 4.17 -0.64
C LEU A 63 1.59 2.90 -0.56
N LEU A 64 2.10 1.83 0.06
CA LEU A 64 1.32 0.61 0.31
C LEU A 64 0.09 0.88 1.19
N ARG A 65 0.21 1.78 2.18
CA ARG A 65 -0.93 2.24 2.98
C ARG A 65 -1.96 2.98 2.12
N ALA A 66 -1.51 3.87 1.23
CA ALA A 66 -2.40 4.57 0.31
C ALA A 66 -3.15 3.60 -0.61
N ALA A 67 -2.46 2.60 -1.17
CA ALA A 67 -3.08 1.57 -1.98
C ALA A 67 -4.17 0.80 -1.21
N ARG A 68 -3.96 0.48 0.07
CA ARG A 68 -4.98 -0.14 0.93
C ARG A 68 -6.18 0.78 1.19
N ILE A 69 -5.95 2.08 1.39
CA ILE A 69 -7.02 3.08 1.55
C ILE A 69 -7.86 3.16 0.28
N LEU A 70 -7.21 3.14 -0.88
CA LEU A 70 -7.89 3.16 -2.18
C LEU A 70 -8.76 1.94 -2.44
N ASN A 71 -8.41 0.79 -1.90
CA ASN A 71 -9.21 -0.43 -1.96
C ASN A 71 -9.81 -0.69 -3.36
N TYR A 72 -8.94 -0.98 -4.35
CA TYR A 72 -9.25 -1.23 -5.77
C TYR A 72 -9.71 -0.03 -6.61
N ARG A 73 -9.78 1.19 -6.05
CA ARG A 73 -10.04 2.38 -6.87
C ARG A 73 -8.84 2.70 -7.75
N GLU A 74 -9.10 2.94 -9.03
CA GLU A 74 -8.07 3.29 -10.02
C GLU A 74 -7.73 4.78 -9.96
N ILE A 75 -7.22 5.25 -8.83
CA ILE A 75 -6.78 6.64 -8.63
C ILE A 75 -5.25 6.66 -8.69
N PRO A 76 -4.63 7.57 -9.47
CA PRO A 76 -3.17 7.70 -9.52
C PRO A 76 -2.58 8.00 -8.15
N ILE A 77 -1.41 7.40 -7.84
CA ILE A 77 -0.66 7.68 -6.61
C ILE A 77 0.69 8.29 -6.99
N LEU A 78 0.97 9.49 -6.49
CA LEU A 78 2.30 10.09 -6.54
C LEU A 78 3.02 9.83 -5.22
N GLY A 79 4.09 9.05 -5.27
CA GLY A 79 4.92 8.75 -4.10
C GLY A 79 6.06 9.73 -3.92
N LEU A 80 6.07 10.50 -2.82
CA LEU A 80 7.16 11.39 -2.45
C LEU A 80 7.91 10.80 -1.24
N SER A 81 9.21 10.54 -1.41
CA SER A 81 10.04 9.92 -0.38
C SER A 81 10.58 10.96 0.60
N TYR A 82 10.31 10.75 1.87
CA TYR A 82 10.93 11.48 2.99
C TYR A 82 11.84 10.50 3.75
N GLY A 83 13.05 10.31 3.23
CA GLY A 83 14.05 9.35 3.67
C GLY A 83 14.74 8.73 2.46
N HIS A 84 15.20 7.48 2.56
CA HIS A 84 15.79 6.81 1.41
C HIS A 84 14.76 6.64 0.28
N LEU A 85 15.17 6.94 -0.96
CA LEU A 85 14.34 6.71 -2.14
C LEU A 85 14.01 5.20 -2.23
N GLY A 86 12.72 4.89 -2.34
CA GLY A 86 12.23 3.52 -2.44
C GLY A 86 12.06 3.07 -3.89
N PHE A 87 11.52 1.87 -4.07
CA PHE A 87 11.19 1.31 -5.40
C PHE A 87 9.87 1.84 -5.97
N LEU A 88 9.00 2.37 -5.11
CA LEU A 88 7.66 2.81 -5.47
C LEU A 88 7.50 4.34 -5.48
N THR A 89 8.44 5.07 -4.85
CA THR A 89 8.42 6.53 -4.78
C THR A 89 9.05 7.15 -6.02
N ALA A 90 8.50 8.29 -6.47
CA ALA A 90 8.87 8.95 -7.73
C ALA A 90 9.93 10.03 -7.55
N ALA A 91 9.99 10.67 -6.39
CA ALA A 91 10.92 11.76 -6.10
C ALA A 91 11.14 11.94 -4.59
N SER A 92 12.21 12.64 -4.24
CA SER A 92 12.47 13.12 -2.88
C SER A 92 12.74 14.62 -2.88
N PRO A 93 12.51 15.33 -1.75
CA PRO A 93 12.83 16.76 -1.61
C PRO A 93 14.31 17.09 -1.81
N GLU A 94 15.18 16.10 -1.59
CA GLU A 94 16.64 16.26 -1.74
C GLU A 94 17.06 16.29 -3.22
N GLU A 95 16.26 15.66 -4.10
CA GLU A 95 16.60 15.49 -5.51
C GLU A 95 15.82 16.43 -6.42
N ARG A 96 14.60 16.79 -6.05
CA ARG A 96 13.70 17.58 -6.91
C ARG A 96 12.83 18.55 -6.10
N ASP A 97 12.46 19.66 -6.72
CA ASP A 97 11.44 20.55 -6.18
C ASP A 97 10.08 19.83 -6.17
N ILE A 98 9.56 19.58 -4.98
CA ILE A 98 8.31 18.84 -4.75
C ILE A 98 7.11 19.58 -5.35
N LEU A 99 7.07 20.90 -5.29
CA LEU A 99 5.99 21.69 -5.89
C LEU A 99 5.96 21.52 -7.40
N GLN A 100 7.14 21.50 -8.05
CA GLN A 100 7.23 21.25 -9.49
C GLN A 100 6.77 19.84 -9.83
N VAL A 101 7.21 18.81 -9.08
CA VAL A 101 6.79 17.42 -9.30
C VAL A 101 5.28 17.25 -9.16
N VAL A 102 4.67 17.90 -8.16
CA VAL A 102 3.21 17.86 -7.98
C VAL A 102 2.49 18.63 -9.11
N SER A 103 3.04 19.76 -9.54
CA SER A 103 2.52 20.51 -10.70
C SER A 103 2.54 19.65 -11.98
N ASP A 104 3.66 18.99 -12.26
CA ASP A 104 3.82 18.09 -13.42
C ASP A 104 2.84 16.92 -13.36
N ALA A 105 2.58 16.38 -12.15
CA ALA A 105 1.57 15.32 -11.98
C ALA A 105 0.15 15.81 -12.27
N LEU A 106 -0.20 17.01 -11.80
CA LEU A 106 -1.54 17.60 -11.99
C LEU A 106 -1.79 18.04 -13.44
N SER A 107 -0.74 18.45 -14.15
CA SER A 107 -0.83 18.79 -15.58
C SER A 107 -0.79 17.57 -16.51
N GLY A 108 -0.54 16.35 -15.97
CA GLY A 108 -0.45 15.13 -16.75
C GLY A 108 0.88 14.96 -17.50
N GLU A 109 1.91 15.70 -17.12
CA GLU A 109 3.25 15.60 -17.73
C GLU A 109 4.04 14.39 -17.24
N LEU A 110 3.64 13.77 -16.11
CA LEU A 110 4.26 12.57 -15.58
C LEU A 110 3.69 11.30 -16.21
N HIS A 111 4.58 10.35 -16.49
CA HIS A 111 4.17 9.03 -16.97
C HIS A 111 3.50 8.23 -15.84
N VAL A 112 2.29 7.72 -16.10
CA VAL A 112 1.57 6.85 -15.16
C VAL A 112 1.92 5.38 -15.45
N SER A 113 2.57 4.73 -14.50
CA SER A 113 2.85 3.30 -14.54
C SER A 113 1.70 2.50 -13.92
N ARG A 114 1.08 1.62 -14.69
CA ARG A 114 0.08 0.68 -14.18
C ARG A 114 0.76 -0.50 -13.52
N ARG A 115 0.28 -0.88 -12.34
CA ARG A 115 0.79 -2.01 -11.56
C ARG A 115 -0.30 -3.05 -11.38
N ALA A 116 0.03 -4.31 -11.66
CA ALA A 116 -0.85 -5.42 -11.32
C ALA A 116 -0.88 -5.64 -9.80
N THR A 117 -2.02 -6.10 -9.30
CA THR A 117 -2.20 -6.51 -7.91
C THR A 117 -2.55 -7.99 -7.85
N ILE A 118 -2.18 -8.65 -6.76
CA ILE A 118 -2.61 -10.01 -6.46
C ILE A 118 -3.93 -9.91 -5.69
N ALA A 119 -4.98 -10.56 -6.19
CA ALA A 119 -6.23 -10.73 -5.44
C ALA A 119 -6.23 -12.08 -4.73
N ALA A 120 -6.69 -12.11 -3.48
CA ALA A 120 -6.82 -13.34 -2.71
C ALA A 120 -8.12 -13.41 -1.93
N ASP A 121 -8.70 -14.60 -1.91
CA ASP A 121 -9.78 -14.98 -1.01
C ASP A 121 -9.21 -15.84 0.11
N ILE A 122 -9.20 -15.33 1.34
CA ILE A 122 -8.78 -16.06 2.53
C ILE A 122 -10.02 -16.75 3.09
N VAL A 123 -10.00 -18.08 3.04
CA VAL A 123 -11.10 -18.91 3.55
C VAL A 123 -10.67 -19.53 4.87
N SER A 124 -11.31 -19.12 5.96
CA SER A 124 -11.13 -19.71 7.29
C SER A 124 -12.28 -20.66 7.60
N VAL A 125 -11.96 -21.85 8.10
CA VAL A 125 -12.95 -22.84 8.52
C VAL A 125 -12.97 -22.89 10.04
N ARG A 126 -14.13 -22.62 10.64
CA ARG A 126 -14.34 -22.70 12.08
C ARG A 126 -14.52 -24.15 12.53
N GLU A 127 -14.45 -24.39 13.85
CA GLU A 127 -14.64 -25.71 14.44
C GLU A 127 -16.03 -26.30 14.15
N ASP A 128 -17.04 -25.46 13.98
CA ASP A 128 -18.41 -25.87 13.62
C ASP A 128 -18.59 -26.15 12.11
N GLY A 129 -17.51 -26.04 11.32
CA GLY A 129 -17.52 -26.23 9.87
C GLY A 129 -17.97 -25.02 9.06
N THR A 130 -18.36 -23.91 9.70
CA THR A 130 -18.70 -22.67 8.98
C THR A 130 -17.46 -22.06 8.36
N LYS A 131 -17.63 -21.41 7.18
CA LYS A 131 -16.55 -20.78 6.43
C LYS A 131 -16.70 -19.27 6.47
N ASP A 132 -15.64 -18.58 6.88
CA ASP A 132 -15.50 -17.16 6.71
C ASP A 132 -14.62 -16.91 5.49
N VAL A 133 -15.04 -15.98 4.61
CA VAL A 133 -14.26 -15.60 3.43
C VAL A 133 -13.94 -14.12 3.52
N VAL A 134 -12.65 -13.81 3.52
CA VAL A 134 -12.14 -12.43 3.47
C VAL A 134 -11.44 -12.22 2.15
N ARG A 135 -11.99 -11.34 1.32
CA ARG A 135 -11.34 -10.92 0.09
C ARG A 135 -10.36 -9.79 0.37
N THR A 136 -9.14 -9.92 -0.13
CA THR A 136 -8.06 -8.94 0.03
C THR A 136 -7.21 -8.84 -1.23
N PHE A 137 -6.26 -7.90 -1.23
CA PHE A 137 -5.28 -7.77 -2.31
C PHE A 137 -3.92 -7.33 -1.78
N ALA A 138 -2.90 -7.59 -2.57
CA ALA A 138 -1.54 -7.10 -2.34
C ALA A 138 -1.00 -6.42 -3.60
N LEU A 139 -0.20 -5.36 -3.40
CA LEU A 139 0.47 -4.66 -4.52
C LEU A 139 1.73 -5.41 -4.99
N ASN A 140 2.47 -6.03 -4.06
CA ASN A 140 3.69 -6.78 -4.34
C ASN A 140 3.53 -8.25 -4.00
N ASP A 141 3.50 -8.56 -2.72
CA ASP A 141 3.52 -9.92 -2.19
C ASP A 141 2.48 -10.10 -1.11
N MET A 142 2.08 -11.35 -0.93
CA MET A 142 1.18 -11.79 0.11
C MET A 142 1.90 -12.81 0.98
N ALA A 143 2.05 -12.51 2.26
CA ALA A 143 2.65 -13.41 3.22
C ALA A 143 1.58 -14.06 4.09
N LEU A 144 1.54 -15.38 4.10
CA LEU A 144 0.75 -16.16 5.04
C LEU A 144 1.70 -16.73 6.09
N THR A 145 1.59 -16.27 7.33
CA THR A 145 2.49 -16.67 8.41
C THR A 145 1.71 -17.29 9.56
N ARG A 146 2.40 -18.12 10.35
CA ARG A 146 1.85 -18.65 11.60
C ARG A 146 1.51 -17.53 12.57
N GLY A 147 0.54 -17.76 13.42
CA GLY A 147 0.25 -16.85 14.54
C GLY A 147 1.35 -16.86 15.61
N PRO A 148 1.39 -15.86 16.50
CA PRO A 148 2.46 -15.69 17.50
C PRO A 148 2.53 -16.80 18.54
N LEU A 149 1.47 -17.58 18.69
CA LEU A 149 1.35 -18.68 19.66
C LEU A 149 1.40 -20.07 19.01
N SER A 150 1.66 -20.15 17.71
CA SER A 150 1.60 -21.41 16.96
C SER A 150 2.99 -21.98 16.72
N ASP A 151 3.09 -23.31 16.77
CA ASP A 151 4.22 -24.08 16.24
C ASP A 151 4.29 -23.93 14.70
N MET A 152 5.25 -24.62 14.06
CA MET A 152 5.34 -24.65 12.60
C MET A 152 4.03 -25.11 11.99
N VAL A 153 3.61 -24.43 10.90
CA VAL A 153 2.39 -24.72 10.16
C VAL A 153 2.72 -25.56 8.93
N GLU A 154 1.85 -26.48 8.59
CA GLU A 154 1.94 -27.26 7.36
C GLU A 154 1.15 -26.56 6.25
N PHE A 155 1.80 -26.35 5.10
CA PHE A 155 1.22 -25.74 3.91
C PHE A 155 1.13 -26.80 2.82
N ASP A 156 -0.06 -26.96 2.26
CA ASP A 156 -0.31 -27.77 1.06
C ASP A 156 -0.51 -26.82 -0.12
N ILE A 157 0.40 -26.84 -1.08
CA ILE A 157 0.45 -25.87 -2.18
C ILE A 157 -0.05 -26.52 -3.45
N THR A 158 -1.08 -25.90 -4.03
CA THR A 158 -1.69 -26.32 -5.27
C THR A 158 -1.72 -25.15 -6.25
N VAL A 159 -1.24 -25.34 -7.48
CA VAL A 159 -1.26 -24.34 -8.55
C VAL A 159 -2.05 -24.90 -9.74
N SER A 160 -3.05 -24.16 -10.20
CA SER A 160 -3.93 -24.56 -11.32
C SER A 160 -4.52 -25.96 -11.15
N GLY A 161 -4.87 -26.34 -9.91
CA GLY A 161 -5.43 -27.65 -9.57
C GLY A 161 -4.39 -28.79 -9.43
N HIS A 162 -3.12 -28.51 -9.66
CA HIS A 162 -2.05 -29.50 -9.50
C HIS A 162 -1.34 -29.30 -8.15
N HIS A 163 -1.23 -30.36 -7.37
CA HIS A 163 -0.44 -30.35 -6.13
C HIS A 163 1.03 -30.14 -6.47
N ILE A 164 1.65 -29.14 -5.84
CA ILE A 164 3.05 -28.78 -6.08
C ILE A 164 3.93 -29.33 -4.96
N ASP A 165 3.62 -29.00 -3.70
CA ASP A 165 4.43 -29.43 -2.57
C ASP A 165 3.63 -29.34 -1.26
N ARG A 166 4.11 -30.07 -0.26
CA ARG A 166 3.67 -29.97 1.12
C ARG A 166 4.86 -29.56 1.99
N LEU A 167 4.78 -28.35 2.54
CA LEU A 167 5.87 -27.72 3.26
C LEU A 167 5.49 -27.50 4.73
N ARG A 168 6.44 -27.64 5.61
CA ARG A 168 6.30 -27.27 7.01
C ARG A 168 7.24 -26.11 7.34
N GLY A 169 6.71 -25.01 7.88
CA GLY A 169 7.50 -23.81 8.13
C GLY A 169 6.74 -22.72 8.88
N ASP A 170 7.37 -21.57 9.01
CA ASP A 170 6.79 -20.41 9.69
C ASP A 170 5.84 -19.61 8.80
N GLY A 171 5.90 -19.79 7.50
CA GLY A 171 5.05 -19.09 6.54
C GLY A 171 5.40 -19.37 5.09
N VAL A 172 4.54 -18.86 4.21
CA VAL A 172 4.68 -18.87 2.75
C VAL A 172 4.49 -17.45 2.24
N VAL A 173 5.30 -17.05 1.27
CA VAL A 173 5.16 -15.75 0.59
C VAL A 173 4.88 -16.02 -0.88
N GLU A 174 3.83 -15.37 -1.41
CA GLU A 174 3.48 -15.36 -2.82
C GLU A 174 3.75 -13.97 -3.39
N GLY A 175 4.55 -13.88 -4.43
CA GLY A 175 4.94 -12.63 -5.08
C GLY A 175 4.12 -12.33 -6.34
N GLY A 176 3.94 -11.04 -6.67
CA GLY A 176 3.13 -10.56 -7.81
C GLY A 176 3.67 -10.90 -9.19
N THR A 177 4.84 -11.51 -9.30
CA THR A 177 5.43 -11.95 -10.57
C THR A 177 5.09 -13.42 -10.93
N GLY A 178 4.27 -14.07 -10.11
CA GLY A 178 3.93 -15.49 -10.29
C GLY A 178 5.02 -16.47 -9.84
N GLU A 179 6.10 -15.97 -9.24
CA GLU A 179 7.12 -16.81 -8.63
C GLU A 179 6.81 -17.03 -7.14
N LEU A 180 6.69 -18.29 -6.75
CA LEU A 180 6.61 -18.70 -5.35
C LEU A 180 8.00 -18.59 -4.71
N HIS A 181 8.19 -17.60 -3.86
CA HIS A 181 9.42 -17.52 -3.07
C HIS A 181 9.32 -18.38 -1.82
N LYS A 182 10.11 -19.44 -1.80
CA LYS A 182 10.26 -20.31 -0.64
C LYS A 182 11.05 -19.55 0.44
N THR A 183 10.42 -19.17 1.53
CA THR A 183 11.15 -18.59 2.67
C THR A 183 11.72 -19.73 3.51
N GLU A 184 13.01 -20.01 3.37
CA GLU A 184 13.70 -20.90 4.29
C GLU A 184 13.85 -20.19 5.64
N SER A 185 13.28 -20.74 6.69
CA SER A 185 13.54 -20.27 8.04
C SER A 185 15.01 -20.52 8.38
N LYS A 186 15.78 -19.46 8.58
CA LYS A 186 17.09 -19.60 9.21
C LYS A 186 16.90 -20.01 10.67
N LYS A 187 17.55 -21.15 11.04
CA LYS A 187 17.65 -21.62 12.42
C LYS A 187 18.35 -20.61 13.30
#